data_0f2ef3b9d6418e3ba16521362bce7f02
#
_entry.id   0f2ef3b9d6418e3ba16521362bce7f02
#
_cell.length_a   1.000
_cell.length_b   1.000
_cell.length_c   1.000
_cell.angle_alpha   90.00
_cell.angle_beta   90.00
_cell.angle_gamma   90.00
#
_symmetry.space_group_name_H-M   'P 1'
#
loop_
_entity.id
_entity.type
_entity.pdbx_description
1 polymer ?
#
loop_
_entity_poly.entity_id
_entity_poly.type
_entity_poly.pdbx_seq_one_letter_code
_entity_poly.pdbx_strand_id
1 'polypeptide(L)'
;MGYTEWGDADNRRVLICVHGLTRLGRDFDRLARAMAPEYRVVCPDVVGRGRSDYLRDPMHYIMPQYVADMVTLIARLNVEQVDWVGTSMGGLIGIGLAGQANSPIRRLVINDVGPRLDAAAIARIGDYVGASISFSDVDEAVDYISTIAAPFGLTRREDWRELVVPGLKRDGARWTLHYDPNIAVPFKASTPERTSADEKVLWSLYDNIRCPTLVIRG
;
A
#
# COMPACT_ATOMS: atom_id res chain seq x y z
N MET A 1 5.33 12.14 5.73
CA MET A 1 4.82 11.21 4.70
C MET A 1 4.76 11.92 3.36
N GLY A 2 5.41 11.38 2.33
CA GLY A 2 5.33 11.85 0.94
C GLY A 2 4.05 11.34 0.27
N TYR A 3 3.51 12.10 -0.67
CA TYR A 3 2.40 11.65 -1.53
C TYR A 3 2.45 12.34 -2.90
N THR A 4 1.78 11.73 -3.88
CA THR A 4 1.51 12.36 -5.18
C THR A 4 0.04 12.73 -5.23
N GLU A 5 -0.25 13.89 -5.81
CA GLU A 5 -1.61 14.43 -5.91
C GLU A 5 -1.97 14.69 -7.37
N TRP A 6 -3.23 14.42 -7.74
CA TRP A 6 -3.79 14.56 -9.07
C TRP A 6 -5.15 15.25 -8.99
N GLY A 7 -5.50 16.02 -9.99
CA GLY A 7 -6.76 16.76 -10.06
C GLY A 7 -6.67 18.12 -9.38
N ASP A 8 -7.82 18.74 -9.15
CA ASP A 8 -7.92 20.03 -8.51
C ASP A 8 -7.69 19.92 -7.00
N ALA A 9 -6.70 20.64 -6.48
CA ALA A 9 -6.34 20.65 -5.06
C ALA A 9 -7.46 21.19 -4.15
N ASP A 10 -8.38 21.99 -4.69
CA ASP A 10 -9.52 22.54 -3.95
C ASP A 10 -10.75 21.63 -3.99
N ASN A 11 -10.72 20.54 -4.77
CA ASN A 11 -11.83 19.60 -4.84
C ASN A 11 -11.99 18.85 -3.51
N ARG A 12 -13.14 19.02 -2.87
CA ARG A 12 -13.47 18.39 -1.60
C ARG A 12 -13.81 16.89 -1.72
N ARG A 13 -14.01 16.38 -2.93
CA ARG A 13 -14.15 14.93 -3.17
C ARG A 13 -12.76 14.30 -3.26
N VAL A 14 -12.25 13.83 -2.13
CA VAL A 14 -10.93 13.24 -2.04
C VAL A 14 -11.00 11.72 -2.22
N LEU A 15 -10.16 11.19 -3.10
CA LEU A 15 -9.89 9.76 -3.27
C LEU A 15 -8.47 9.46 -2.80
N ILE A 16 -8.33 8.61 -1.78
CA ILE A 16 -7.01 8.15 -1.31
C ILE A 16 -6.75 6.75 -1.88
N CYS A 17 -5.60 6.59 -2.55
CA CYS A 17 -5.17 5.33 -3.16
C CYS A 17 -3.91 4.82 -2.46
N VAL A 18 -4.00 3.66 -1.75
CA VAL A 18 -2.92 3.15 -0.90
C VAL A 18 -2.42 1.80 -1.40
N HIS A 19 -1.11 1.73 -1.58
CA HIS A 19 -0.37 0.65 -2.21
C HIS A 19 -0.13 -0.57 -1.31
N GLY A 20 0.37 -1.66 -1.91
CA GLY A 20 0.80 -2.88 -1.24
C GLY A 20 2.12 -2.72 -0.47
N LEU A 21 2.52 -3.79 0.25
CA LEU A 21 3.58 -3.78 1.27
C LEU A 21 4.90 -3.16 0.82
N THR A 22 5.43 -3.56 -0.33
CA THR A 22 6.74 -3.10 -0.87
C THR A 22 6.59 -2.13 -2.04
N ARG A 23 5.37 -1.65 -2.26
CA ARG A 23 5.02 -0.77 -3.37
C ARG A 23 4.97 0.69 -2.93
N LEU A 24 4.49 1.57 -3.80
CA LEU A 24 4.39 3.02 -3.53
C LEU A 24 3.21 3.65 -4.25
N GLY A 25 2.89 4.91 -3.94
CA GLY A 25 1.72 5.61 -4.44
C GLY A 25 1.65 5.71 -5.97
N ARG A 26 2.81 5.63 -6.68
CA ARG A 26 2.87 5.69 -8.14
C ARG A 26 2.26 4.48 -8.86
N ASP A 27 1.95 3.39 -8.13
CA ASP A 27 1.19 2.26 -8.69
C ASP A 27 -0.21 2.67 -9.17
N PHE A 28 -0.71 3.77 -8.63
CA PHE A 28 -2.04 4.29 -8.95
C PHE A 28 -2.04 5.40 -10.01
N ASP A 29 -0.93 5.70 -10.67
CA ASP A 29 -0.83 6.81 -11.63
C ASP A 29 -1.90 6.74 -12.75
N ARG A 30 -2.19 5.54 -13.26
CA ARG A 30 -3.24 5.34 -14.30
C ARG A 30 -4.62 5.61 -13.74
N LEU A 31 -4.95 5.04 -12.58
CA LEU A 31 -6.21 5.27 -11.91
C LEU A 31 -6.36 6.74 -11.51
N ALA A 32 -5.33 7.31 -10.91
CA ALA A 32 -5.35 8.70 -10.47
C ALA A 32 -5.60 9.67 -11.64
N ARG A 33 -4.95 9.44 -12.79
CA ARG A 33 -5.17 10.24 -14.00
C ARG A 33 -6.60 10.13 -14.52
N ALA A 34 -7.18 8.93 -14.47
CA ALA A 34 -8.55 8.70 -14.92
C ALA A 34 -9.59 9.35 -13.96
N MET A 35 -9.30 9.39 -12.66
CA MET A 35 -10.20 9.92 -11.64
C MET A 35 -10.01 11.43 -11.38
N ALA A 36 -8.90 12.01 -11.82
CA ALA A 36 -8.55 13.41 -11.61
C ALA A 36 -9.62 14.44 -12.07
N PRO A 37 -10.41 14.20 -13.14
CA PRO A 37 -11.49 15.12 -13.52
C PRO A 37 -12.60 15.25 -12.47
N GLU A 38 -12.81 14.23 -11.64
CA GLU A 38 -13.89 14.20 -10.66
C GLU A 38 -13.41 14.30 -9.20
N TYR A 39 -12.16 13.98 -8.94
CA TYR A 39 -11.58 13.84 -7.59
C TYR A 39 -10.26 14.60 -7.45
N ARG A 40 -10.01 15.04 -6.24
CA ARG A 40 -8.66 15.25 -5.76
C ARG A 40 -8.11 13.89 -5.35
N VAL A 41 -7.22 13.30 -6.17
CA VAL A 41 -6.67 11.97 -5.91
C VAL A 41 -5.35 12.09 -5.18
N VAL A 42 -5.22 11.44 -4.02
CA VAL A 42 -4.03 11.45 -3.17
C VAL A 42 -3.47 10.04 -3.08
N CYS A 43 -2.24 9.86 -3.54
CA CYS A 43 -1.53 8.58 -3.55
C CYS A 43 -0.32 8.67 -2.62
N PRO A 44 -0.45 8.33 -1.32
CA PRO A 44 0.65 8.39 -0.37
C PRO A 44 1.66 7.27 -0.61
N ASP A 45 2.92 7.58 -0.31
CA ASP A 45 3.92 6.57 -0.02
C ASP A 45 3.84 6.29 1.48
N VAL A 46 3.42 5.09 1.88
CA VAL A 46 3.35 4.69 3.30
C VAL A 46 4.74 4.76 3.90
N VAL A 47 4.85 5.13 5.18
CA VAL A 47 6.14 5.25 5.88
C VAL A 47 7.08 4.07 5.60
N GLY A 48 8.32 4.37 5.29
CA GLY A 48 9.33 3.39 4.86
C GLY A 48 9.31 3.05 3.37
N ARG A 49 8.49 3.72 2.54
CA ARG A 49 8.42 3.49 1.09
C ARG A 49 8.53 4.81 0.33
N GLY A 50 9.06 4.73 -0.88
CA GLY A 50 9.14 5.86 -1.79
C GLY A 50 9.78 7.09 -1.16
N ARG A 51 9.09 8.23 -1.18
CA ARG A 51 9.55 9.53 -0.67
C ARG A 51 9.25 9.75 0.82
N SER A 52 8.61 8.78 1.49
CA SER A 52 8.37 8.84 2.94
C SER A 52 9.63 8.47 3.73
N ASP A 53 9.75 9.05 4.91
CA ASP A 53 10.86 8.76 5.82
C ASP A 53 10.87 7.30 6.26
N TYR A 54 12.04 6.82 6.67
CA TYR A 54 12.22 5.52 7.30
C TYR A 54 12.08 5.63 8.82
N LEU A 55 11.48 4.62 9.45
CA LEU A 55 11.35 4.61 10.91
C LEU A 55 12.67 4.27 11.58
N ARG A 56 12.96 4.96 12.69
CA ARG A 56 14.16 4.67 13.49
C ARG A 56 14.08 3.31 14.18
N ASP A 57 12.88 2.96 14.67
CA ASP A 57 12.59 1.65 15.24
C ASP A 57 11.75 0.84 14.24
N PRO A 58 12.35 -0.19 13.61
CA PRO A 58 11.65 -1.03 12.64
C PRO A 58 10.43 -1.77 13.21
N MET A 59 10.36 -1.97 14.52
CA MET A 59 9.21 -2.63 15.16
C MET A 59 7.91 -1.83 15.03
N HIS A 60 7.99 -0.57 14.62
CA HIS A 60 6.83 0.25 14.34
C HIS A 60 6.29 0.14 12.89
N TYR A 61 6.88 -0.68 12.02
CA TYR A 61 6.29 -0.99 10.72
C TYR A 61 5.10 -1.95 10.86
N ILE A 62 4.05 -1.50 11.55
CA ILE A 62 2.87 -2.27 11.93
C ILE A 62 1.58 -1.54 11.56
N MET A 63 0.47 -2.29 11.45
CA MET A 63 -0.82 -1.75 11.02
C MET A 63 -1.31 -0.56 11.86
N PRO A 64 -1.21 -0.56 13.21
CA PRO A 64 -1.61 0.61 14.01
C PRO A 64 -0.88 1.90 13.63
N GLN A 65 0.42 1.83 13.33
CA GLN A 65 1.19 2.99 12.88
C GLN A 65 0.71 3.48 11.51
N TYR A 66 0.50 2.56 10.56
CA TYR A 66 0.02 2.93 9.22
C TYR A 66 -1.36 3.59 9.27
N VAL A 67 -2.26 3.07 10.09
CA VAL A 67 -3.60 3.66 10.31
C VAL A 67 -3.48 5.07 10.91
N ALA A 68 -2.65 5.27 11.94
CA ALA A 68 -2.43 6.58 12.57
C ALA A 68 -1.86 7.61 11.60
N ASP A 69 -0.92 7.17 10.74
CA ASP A 69 -0.35 8.03 9.71
C ASP A 69 -1.40 8.46 8.68
N MET A 70 -2.32 7.57 8.29
CA MET A 70 -3.41 7.90 7.37
C MET A 70 -4.46 8.82 8.00
N VAL A 71 -4.77 8.64 9.29
CA VAL A 71 -5.63 9.61 10.02
C VAL A 71 -5.00 11.00 9.99
N THR A 72 -3.70 11.09 10.21
CA THR A 72 -2.96 12.36 10.15
C THR A 72 -2.98 12.97 8.73
N LEU A 73 -2.83 12.14 7.69
CA LEU A 73 -2.94 12.58 6.31
C LEU A 73 -4.34 13.13 6.00
N ILE A 74 -5.40 12.41 6.37
CA ILE A 74 -6.79 12.82 6.14
C ILE A 74 -7.08 14.17 6.84
N ALA A 75 -6.63 14.32 8.09
CA ALA A 75 -6.76 15.59 8.81
C ALA A 75 -6.05 16.74 8.10
N ARG A 76 -4.84 16.49 7.53
CA ARG A 76 -4.08 17.48 6.77
C ARG A 76 -4.74 17.88 5.45
N LEU A 77 -5.50 16.98 4.83
CA LEU A 77 -6.24 17.27 3.60
C LEU A 77 -7.46 18.18 3.86
N ASN A 78 -7.80 18.45 5.12
CA ASN A 78 -8.90 19.31 5.57
C ASN A 78 -10.25 18.91 4.98
N VAL A 79 -10.55 17.60 5.00
CA VAL A 79 -11.82 17.02 4.58
C VAL A 79 -12.37 16.10 5.67
N GLU A 80 -13.70 16.03 5.80
CA GLU A 80 -14.35 15.18 6.80
C GLU A 80 -14.40 13.71 6.36
N GLN A 81 -14.55 13.49 5.06
CA GLN A 81 -14.71 12.16 4.49
C GLN A 81 -13.89 12.00 3.20
N VAL A 82 -13.45 10.77 2.98
CA VAL A 82 -12.69 10.36 1.79
C VAL A 82 -13.24 9.07 1.18
N ASP A 83 -13.08 8.92 -0.12
CA ASP A 83 -13.18 7.61 -0.77
C ASP A 83 -11.81 6.94 -0.71
N TRP A 84 -11.78 5.61 -0.60
CA TRP A 84 -10.55 4.85 -0.41
C TRP A 84 -10.43 3.70 -1.39
N VAL A 85 -9.28 3.57 -2.00
CA VAL A 85 -8.86 2.39 -2.77
C VAL A 85 -7.57 1.87 -2.16
N GLY A 86 -7.59 0.64 -1.63
CA GLY A 86 -6.43 0.02 -1.03
C GLY A 86 -6.11 -1.33 -1.65
N THR A 87 -4.87 -1.52 -2.06
CA THR A 87 -4.38 -2.81 -2.56
C THR A 87 -3.57 -3.53 -1.48
N SER A 88 -3.89 -4.80 -1.21
CA SER A 88 -3.19 -5.64 -0.24
C SER A 88 -3.06 -4.91 1.12
N MET A 89 -1.85 -4.55 1.58
CA MET A 89 -1.63 -3.75 2.80
C MET A 89 -2.50 -2.49 2.84
N GLY A 90 -2.65 -1.77 1.72
CA GLY A 90 -3.51 -0.59 1.63
C GLY A 90 -4.99 -0.91 1.86
N GLY A 91 -5.43 -2.10 1.49
CA GLY A 91 -6.76 -2.64 1.80
C GLY A 91 -6.94 -2.94 3.29
N LEU A 92 -5.93 -3.53 3.94
CA LEU A 92 -5.93 -3.75 5.39
C LEU A 92 -5.99 -2.44 6.18
N ILE A 93 -5.24 -1.41 5.75
CA ILE A 93 -5.32 -0.07 6.34
C ILE A 93 -6.74 0.50 6.17
N GLY A 94 -7.34 0.32 4.98
CA GLY A 94 -8.72 0.72 4.70
C GLY A 94 -9.74 0.03 5.60
N ILE A 95 -9.60 -1.28 5.85
CA ILE A 95 -10.40 -2.03 6.83
C ILE A 95 -10.22 -1.44 8.23
N GLY A 96 -8.95 -1.19 8.63
CA GLY A 96 -8.62 -0.59 9.91
C GLY A 96 -9.27 0.76 10.17
N LEU A 97 -9.38 1.60 9.13
CA LEU A 97 -10.05 2.90 9.21
C LEU A 97 -11.58 2.77 9.14
N ALA A 98 -12.10 1.98 8.18
CA ALA A 98 -13.53 1.87 7.92
C ALA A 98 -14.29 1.16 9.05
N GLY A 99 -13.64 0.26 9.80
CA GLY A 99 -14.23 -0.44 10.94
C GLY A 99 -14.33 0.38 12.23
N GLN A 100 -13.82 1.61 12.26
CA GLN A 100 -13.92 2.49 13.42
C GLN A 100 -15.29 3.17 13.51
N ALA A 101 -15.75 3.45 14.74
CA ALA A 101 -17.08 4.04 14.98
C ALA A 101 -17.30 5.40 14.28
N ASN A 102 -16.25 6.22 14.17
CA ASN A 102 -16.28 7.52 13.51
C ASN A 102 -15.36 7.52 12.27
N SER A 103 -15.54 6.51 11.43
CA SER A 103 -14.71 6.34 10.23
C SER A 103 -14.84 7.53 9.28
N PRO A 104 -13.73 8.07 8.77
CA PRO A 104 -13.75 9.07 7.72
C PRO A 104 -13.99 8.45 6.33
N ILE A 105 -14.10 7.13 6.21
CA ILE A 105 -14.25 6.45 4.92
C ILE A 105 -15.70 6.49 4.47
N ARG A 106 -15.96 7.17 3.35
CA ARG A 106 -17.28 7.27 2.72
C ARG A 106 -17.59 6.08 1.80
N ARG A 107 -16.60 5.60 1.07
CA ARG A 107 -16.64 4.43 0.18
C ARG A 107 -15.30 3.72 0.23
N LEU A 108 -15.32 2.40 0.20
CA LEU A 108 -14.13 1.56 0.32
C LEU A 108 -14.01 0.61 -0.85
N VAL A 109 -12.85 0.58 -1.49
CA VAL A 109 -12.46 -0.48 -2.41
C VAL A 109 -11.28 -1.24 -1.78
N ILE A 110 -11.48 -2.53 -1.56
CA ILE A 110 -10.47 -3.48 -1.08
C ILE A 110 -10.03 -4.32 -2.26
N ASN A 111 -8.79 -4.18 -2.67
CA ASN A 111 -8.24 -4.92 -3.80
C ASN A 111 -7.23 -5.97 -3.31
N ASP A 112 -7.49 -7.23 -3.66
CA ASP A 112 -6.62 -8.39 -3.48
C ASP A 112 -6.21 -8.65 -2.02
N VAL A 113 -7.14 -8.48 -1.09
CA VAL A 113 -6.98 -8.83 0.33
C VAL A 113 -8.35 -8.92 1.00
N GLY A 114 -8.41 -9.59 2.12
CA GLY A 114 -9.56 -9.65 3.02
C GLY A 114 -9.13 -9.72 4.48
N PRO A 115 -10.05 -9.84 5.42
CA PRO A 115 -9.74 -9.95 6.85
C PRO A 115 -9.06 -11.29 7.19
N ARG A 116 -9.19 -12.32 6.35
CA ARG A 116 -8.47 -13.59 6.50
C ARG A 116 -7.09 -13.45 5.86
N LEU A 117 -6.07 -13.80 6.64
CA LEU A 117 -4.68 -13.79 6.21
C LEU A 117 -4.22 -15.23 5.94
N ASP A 118 -3.96 -15.57 4.69
CA ASP A 118 -3.42 -16.89 4.34
C ASP A 118 -1.97 -17.01 4.80
N ALA A 119 -1.71 -17.95 5.71
CA ALA A 119 -0.38 -18.14 6.30
C ALA A 119 0.69 -18.50 5.26
N ALA A 120 0.33 -19.25 4.22
CA ALA A 120 1.28 -19.62 3.15
C ALA A 120 1.61 -18.41 2.28
N ALA A 121 0.63 -17.52 2.03
CA ALA A 121 0.88 -16.28 1.31
C ALA A 121 1.76 -15.33 2.14
N ILE A 122 1.53 -15.21 3.45
CA ILE A 122 2.37 -14.40 4.35
C ILE A 122 3.80 -14.94 4.39
N ALA A 123 3.98 -16.27 4.50
CA ALA A 123 5.30 -16.88 4.48
C ALA A 123 6.06 -16.56 3.19
N ARG A 124 5.42 -16.73 2.02
CA ARG A 124 6.03 -16.36 0.73
C ARG A 124 6.43 -14.88 0.65
N ILE A 125 5.62 -13.99 1.20
CA ILE A 125 5.97 -12.56 1.28
C ILE A 125 7.21 -12.39 2.16
N GLY A 126 7.28 -13.09 3.29
CA GLY A 126 8.43 -13.08 4.19
C GLY A 126 9.75 -13.52 3.55
N ASP A 127 9.70 -14.39 2.54
CA ASP A 127 10.89 -14.91 1.85
C ASP A 127 11.61 -13.82 1.04
N TYR A 128 10.90 -12.84 0.48
CA TYR A 128 11.50 -11.80 -0.36
C TYR A 128 11.52 -10.41 0.26
N VAL A 129 10.64 -10.12 1.23
CA VAL A 129 10.61 -8.82 1.90
C VAL A 129 11.87 -8.61 2.73
N GLY A 130 12.52 -7.47 2.52
CA GLY A 130 13.77 -7.12 3.18
C GLY A 130 15.01 -7.76 2.56
N ALA A 131 14.89 -8.47 1.45
CA ALA A 131 16.04 -8.92 0.70
C ALA A 131 16.81 -7.74 0.11
N SER A 132 18.13 -7.73 0.28
CA SER A 132 19.01 -6.71 -0.32
C SER A 132 19.23 -7.05 -1.79
N ILE A 133 18.31 -6.60 -2.64
CA ILE A 133 18.38 -6.85 -4.08
C ILE A 133 18.84 -5.57 -4.76
N SER A 134 19.81 -5.71 -5.69
CA SER A 134 20.27 -4.60 -6.51
C SER A 134 20.44 -5.03 -7.96
N PHE A 135 20.20 -4.12 -8.88
CA PHE A 135 20.18 -4.32 -10.32
C PHE A 135 21.26 -3.48 -10.99
N SER A 136 21.87 -3.99 -12.06
CA SER A 136 22.83 -3.24 -12.87
C SER A 136 22.15 -2.12 -13.63
N ASP A 137 20.94 -2.37 -14.11
CA ASP A 137 20.14 -1.42 -14.85
C ASP A 137 18.64 -1.61 -14.59
N VAL A 138 17.83 -0.76 -15.23
CA VAL A 138 16.37 -0.78 -15.09
C VAL A 138 15.75 -2.01 -15.74
N ASP A 139 16.32 -2.50 -16.83
CA ASP A 139 15.76 -3.63 -17.56
C ASP A 139 15.91 -4.93 -16.77
N GLU A 140 17.04 -5.13 -16.07
CA GLU A 140 17.22 -6.22 -15.10
C GLU A 140 16.16 -6.16 -13.99
N ALA A 141 15.88 -4.97 -13.47
CA ALA A 141 14.83 -4.80 -12.45
C ALA A 141 13.43 -5.14 -12.99
N VAL A 142 13.12 -4.74 -14.22
CA VAL A 142 11.85 -5.05 -14.88
C VAL A 142 11.70 -6.55 -15.09
N ASP A 143 12.75 -7.24 -15.56
CA ASP A 143 12.73 -8.68 -15.77
C ASP A 143 12.55 -9.45 -14.46
N TYR A 144 13.26 -9.04 -13.40
CA TYR A 144 13.11 -9.62 -12.07
C TYR A 144 11.69 -9.45 -11.51
N ILE A 145 11.17 -8.21 -11.51
CA ILE A 145 9.84 -7.92 -10.94
C ILE A 145 8.74 -8.59 -11.77
N SER A 146 8.83 -8.60 -13.10
CA SER A 146 7.84 -9.26 -13.95
C SER A 146 7.78 -10.77 -13.70
N THR A 147 8.88 -11.38 -13.30
CA THR A 147 8.95 -12.80 -12.94
C THR A 147 8.25 -13.07 -11.61
N ILE A 148 8.58 -12.30 -10.54
CA ILE A 148 8.01 -12.55 -9.20
C ILE A 148 6.57 -12.08 -9.07
N ALA A 149 6.16 -11.08 -9.85
CA ALA A 149 4.81 -10.53 -9.88
C ALA A 149 3.99 -10.95 -11.11
N ALA A 150 4.39 -12.03 -11.79
CA ALA A 150 3.67 -12.56 -12.96
C ALA A 150 2.14 -12.68 -12.76
N PRO A 151 1.62 -13.06 -11.57
CA PRO A 151 0.18 -13.09 -11.31
C PRO A 151 -0.53 -11.75 -11.44
N PHE A 152 0.16 -10.60 -11.53
CA PHE A 152 -0.47 -9.29 -11.80
C PHE A 152 -1.09 -9.22 -13.20
N GLY A 153 -0.79 -10.16 -14.10
CA GLY A 153 -1.43 -10.30 -15.39
C GLY A 153 -1.02 -9.26 -16.44
N LEU A 154 0.04 -8.48 -16.20
CA LEU A 154 0.58 -7.56 -17.19
C LEU A 154 1.28 -8.35 -18.30
N THR A 155 0.89 -8.12 -19.55
CA THR A 155 1.41 -8.86 -20.70
C THR A 155 2.44 -8.10 -21.54
N ARG A 156 2.46 -6.76 -21.44
CA ARG A 156 3.38 -5.94 -22.23
C ARG A 156 4.54 -5.45 -21.36
N ARG A 157 5.76 -5.43 -21.92
CA ARG A 157 6.95 -4.96 -21.24
C ARG A 157 6.86 -3.49 -20.81
N GLU A 158 6.18 -2.67 -21.59
CA GLU A 158 5.96 -1.26 -21.30
C GLU A 158 5.14 -1.07 -20.02
N ASP A 159 4.10 -1.89 -19.81
CA ASP A 159 3.27 -1.84 -18.60
C ASP A 159 4.07 -2.25 -17.36
N TRP A 160 4.93 -3.26 -17.49
CA TRP A 160 5.88 -3.62 -16.44
C TRP A 160 6.87 -2.50 -16.13
N ARG A 161 7.41 -1.86 -17.15
CA ARG A 161 8.34 -0.75 -16.99
C ARG A 161 7.67 0.44 -16.29
N GLU A 162 6.44 0.79 -16.67
CA GLU A 162 5.66 1.84 -16.03
C GLU A 162 5.39 1.54 -14.54
N LEU A 163 5.14 0.27 -14.20
CA LEU A 163 4.94 -0.17 -12.83
C LEU A 163 6.24 -0.21 -12.00
N VAL A 164 7.36 -0.62 -12.58
CA VAL A 164 8.61 -0.89 -11.87
C VAL A 164 9.45 0.35 -11.67
N VAL A 165 9.61 1.18 -12.71
CA VAL A 165 10.55 2.33 -12.69
C VAL A 165 10.32 3.29 -11.53
N PRO A 166 9.09 3.70 -11.20
CA PRO A 166 8.85 4.59 -10.06
C PRO A 166 9.28 3.99 -8.72
N GLY A 167 9.31 2.65 -8.62
CA GLY A 167 9.71 1.90 -7.42
C GLY A 167 11.22 1.65 -7.28
N LEU A 168 12.02 2.21 -8.17
CA LEU A 168 13.48 2.09 -8.12
C LEU A 168 14.12 3.38 -7.60
N LYS A 169 15.24 3.23 -6.89
CA LYS A 169 16.15 4.33 -6.54
C LYS A 169 17.59 3.97 -6.91
N ARG A 170 18.39 5.01 -7.18
CA ARG A 170 19.83 4.84 -7.35
C ARG A 170 20.52 4.61 -6.01
N ASP A 171 21.46 3.67 -6.02
CA ASP A 171 22.38 3.41 -4.93
C ASP A 171 23.78 3.21 -5.54
N GLY A 172 24.55 4.29 -5.57
CA GLY A 172 25.80 4.36 -6.31
C GLY A 172 25.61 4.09 -7.81
N ALA A 173 26.31 3.08 -8.33
CA ALA A 173 26.21 2.65 -9.72
C ALA A 173 25.03 1.71 -10.01
N ARG A 174 24.36 1.22 -8.98
CA ARG A 174 23.27 0.22 -9.08
C ARG A 174 21.90 0.83 -8.84
N TRP A 175 20.87 0.04 -9.10
CA TRP A 175 19.47 0.34 -8.77
C TRP A 175 19.00 -0.59 -7.66
N THR A 176 18.19 -0.08 -6.75
CA THR A 176 17.58 -0.86 -5.67
C THR A 176 16.09 -0.56 -5.58
N LEU A 177 15.33 -1.41 -4.91
CA LEU A 177 13.93 -1.14 -4.62
C LEU A 177 13.81 0.02 -3.63
N HIS A 178 12.84 0.90 -3.85
CA HIS A 178 12.66 2.14 -3.10
C HIS A 178 11.77 1.93 -1.86
N TYR A 179 12.17 1.00 -1.00
CA TYR A 179 11.56 0.83 0.33
C TYR A 179 12.64 0.49 1.37
N ASP A 180 12.31 0.63 2.66
CA ASP A 180 13.19 0.24 3.77
C ASP A 180 13.17 -1.28 3.94
N PRO A 181 14.29 -2.00 3.78
CA PRO A 181 14.36 -3.43 4.00
C PRO A 181 13.92 -3.86 5.42
N ASN A 182 14.03 -2.95 6.39
CA ASN A 182 13.63 -3.19 7.78
C ASN A 182 12.12 -3.38 7.98
N ILE A 183 11.29 -3.13 6.97
CA ILE A 183 9.87 -3.51 6.96
C ILE A 183 9.70 -5.01 7.26
N ALA A 184 10.69 -5.82 6.91
CA ALA A 184 10.71 -7.25 7.18
C ALA A 184 10.79 -7.60 8.67
N VAL A 185 11.28 -6.71 9.53
CA VAL A 185 11.56 -7.00 10.94
C VAL A 185 10.31 -7.45 11.71
N PRO A 186 9.18 -6.73 11.71
CA PRO A 186 7.96 -7.20 12.38
C PRO A 186 7.38 -8.46 11.75
N PHE A 187 7.51 -8.63 10.42
CA PHE A 187 7.08 -9.84 9.72
C PHE A 187 7.82 -11.07 10.21
N LYS A 188 9.14 -11.00 10.29
CA LYS A 188 10.00 -12.09 10.76
C LYS A 188 9.84 -12.37 12.26
N ALA A 189 9.41 -11.37 13.03
CA ALA A 189 9.12 -11.50 14.46
C ALA A 189 7.68 -12.00 14.74
N SER A 190 6.83 -12.15 13.72
CA SER A 190 5.45 -12.62 13.90
C SER A 190 5.42 -14.11 14.24
N THR A 191 4.53 -14.49 15.17
CA THR A 191 4.25 -15.89 15.50
C THR A 191 2.86 -16.29 15.01
N PRO A 192 2.57 -17.60 14.86
CA PRO A 192 1.23 -18.07 14.49
C PRO A 192 0.13 -17.56 15.43
N GLU A 193 0.40 -17.47 16.73
CA GLU A 193 -0.55 -16.97 17.74
C GLU A 193 -0.85 -15.49 17.50
N ARG A 194 0.18 -14.69 17.22
CA ARG A 194 0.02 -13.27 16.89
C ARG A 194 -0.76 -13.09 15.59
N THR A 195 -0.43 -13.83 14.55
CA THR A 195 -1.16 -13.81 13.27
C THR A 195 -2.65 -14.14 13.48
N SER A 196 -2.97 -15.16 14.28
CA SER A 196 -4.35 -15.52 14.61
C SER A 196 -5.07 -14.42 15.41
N ALA A 197 -4.37 -13.76 16.34
CA ALA A 197 -4.95 -12.64 17.09
C ALA A 197 -5.23 -11.44 16.18
N ASP A 198 -4.29 -11.09 15.31
CA ASP A 198 -4.43 -10.01 14.34
C ASP A 198 -5.57 -10.29 13.35
N GLU A 199 -5.75 -11.53 12.90
CA GLU A 199 -6.88 -11.95 12.05
C GLU A 199 -8.23 -11.75 12.75
N LYS A 200 -8.35 -12.09 14.02
CA LYS A 200 -9.58 -11.85 14.81
C LYS A 200 -9.92 -10.37 14.91
N VAL A 201 -8.91 -9.52 15.12
CA VAL A 201 -9.08 -8.06 15.12
C VAL A 201 -9.54 -7.56 13.76
N LEU A 202 -8.92 -8.05 12.67
CA LEU A 202 -9.30 -7.68 11.31
C LEU A 202 -10.75 -8.08 10.98
N TRP A 203 -11.19 -9.27 11.38
CA TRP A 203 -12.59 -9.70 11.21
C TRP A 203 -13.55 -8.80 11.99
N SER A 204 -13.22 -8.47 13.25
CA SER A 204 -14.04 -7.55 14.05
C SER A 204 -14.17 -6.16 13.40
N LEU A 205 -13.07 -5.63 12.84
CA LEU A 205 -13.08 -4.35 12.12
C LEU A 205 -13.89 -4.46 10.82
N TYR A 206 -13.71 -5.55 10.07
CA TYR A 206 -14.42 -5.79 8.82
C TYR A 206 -15.94 -5.87 9.01
N ASP A 207 -16.41 -6.58 10.03
CA ASP A 207 -17.83 -6.71 10.37
C ASP A 207 -18.46 -5.38 10.82
N ASN A 208 -17.63 -4.45 11.28
CA ASN A 208 -18.07 -3.10 11.68
C ASN A 208 -18.10 -2.08 10.54
N ILE A 209 -17.66 -2.43 9.33
CA ILE A 209 -17.71 -1.51 8.18
C ILE A 209 -19.16 -1.16 7.86
N ARG A 210 -19.47 0.13 7.73
CA ARG A 210 -20.83 0.65 7.45
C ARG A 210 -20.92 1.38 6.10
N CYS A 211 -19.79 1.73 5.49
CA CYS A 211 -19.80 2.37 4.18
C CYS A 211 -19.96 1.36 3.04
N PRO A 212 -20.47 1.78 1.87
CA PRO A 212 -20.46 0.96 0.66
C PRO A 212 -19.05 0.45 0.36
N THR A 213 -18.92 -0.87 0.22
CA THR A 213 -17.63 -1.54 0.04
C THR A 213 -17.64 -2.44 -1.18
N LEU A 214 -16.61 -2.29 -2.02
CA LEU A 214 -16.32 -3.18 -3.14
C LEU A 214 -15.07 -4.00 -2.79
N VAL A 215 -15.18 -5.31 -2.89
CA VAL A 215 -14.04 -6.23 -2.75
C VAL A 215 -13.70 -6.78 -4.12
N ILE A 216 -12.46 -6.61 -4.53
CA ILE A 216 -11.90 -7.15 -5.78
C ILE A 216 -10.92 -8.26 -5.39
N ARG A 217 -11.09 -9.43 -6.00
CA ARG A 217 -10.21 -10.57 -5.83
C ARG A 217 -9.39 -10.76 -7.10
N GLY A 218 -8.05 -10.87 -6.95
CA GLY A 218 -7.13 -11.28 -7.98
C GLY A 218 -7.03 -12.80 -8.09
#